data_9dff2805fda2de6ed840d185cd26eb16
#
_entry.id   9dff2805fda2de6ed840d185cd26eb16
#
_cell.length_a   1.000
_cell.length_b   1.000
_cell.length_c   1.000
_cell.angle_alpha   90.00
_cell.angle_beta   90.00
_cell.angle_gamma   90.00
#
_symmetry.space_group_name_H-M   'P 1'
#
loop_
_entity.id
_entity.type
_entity.pdbx_description
1 polymer ?
#
loop_
_entity_poly.entity_id
_entity_poly.type
_entity_poly.pdbx_seq_one_letter_code
_entity_poly.pdbx_strand_id
1 'polypeptide(L)'
;MLRILELAGLLSPVLGAALLIAYRRRSAAAFGWGLTACVLGVFASAIGVLAPRLSALDAALAGAGLEGVRARMDAWAVAQYGLLLVACALLIVAARVDRERGTPLGWMIAGLALVAGGVVASFAHVDLGSEHERLTTIVAILIGTVEVAAMGLGFLALCVAAVAHRAHDDGRQEPAELARRLASTAWRTYTETRAGKR
;
A
#
# COMPACT_ATOMS: atom_id res chain seq x y z
N MET A 1 -13.36 -10.84 -8.84
CA MET A 1 -12.91 -9.50 -8.45
C MET A 1 -12.01 -9.47 -7.21
N LEU A 2 -12.32 -10.18 -6.12
CA LEU A 2 -11.45 -10.22 -4.91
C LEU A 2 -9.98 -10.54 -5.20
N ARG A 3 -9.67 -11.51 -6.08
CA ARG A 3 -8.29 -11.89 -6.41
C ARG A 3 -7.45 -10.79 -7.06
N ILE A 4 -8.08 -9.85 -7.76
CA ILE A 4 -7.38 -8.73 -8.40
C ILE A 4 -6.98 -7.69 -7.34
N LEU A 5 -7.83 -7.45 -6.35
CA LEU A 5 -7.53 -6.57 -5.22
C LEU A 5 -6.40 -7.15 -4.33
N GLU A 6 -6.45 -8.45 -4.05
CA GLU A 6 -5.39 -9.15 -3.31
C GLU A 6 -4.03 -9.01 -4.00
N LEU A 7 -4.01 -9.19 -5.33
CA LEU A 7 -2.79 -9.00 -6.13
C LEU A 7 -2.32 -7.55 -6.16
N ALA A 8 -3.22 -6.59 -6.19
CA ALA A 8 -2.87 -5.16 -6.17
C ALA A 8 -2.19 -4.76 -4.85
N GLY A 9 -2.62 -5.32 -3.71
CA GLY A 9 -1.98 -5.10 -2.41
C GLY A 9 -0.53 -5.61 -2.35
N LEU A 10 -0.26 -6.77 -2.97
CA LEU A 10 1.09 -7.33 -3.07
C LEU A 10 1.97 -6.59 -4.10
N LEU A 11 1.37 -5.99 -5.10
CA LEU A 11 2.10 -5.35 -6.20
C LEU A 11 2.86 -4.10 -5.74
N SER A 12 2.30 -3.33 -4.81
CA SER A 12 2.91 -2.07 -4.38
C SER A 12 4.26 -2.24 -3.67
N PRO A 13 4.47 -3.16 -2.69
CA PRO A 13 5.78 -3.40 -2.11
C PRO A 13 6.78 -3.98 -3.11
N VAL A 14 6.33 -4.82 -4.06
CA VAL A 14 7.18 -5.38 -5.11
C VAL A 14 7.66 -4.30 -6.07
N LEU A 15 6.77 -3.41 -6.52
CA LEU A 15 7.12 -2.26 -7.34
C LEU A 15 8.03 -1.28 -6.58
N GLY A 16 7.78 -1.07 -5.28
CA GLY A 16 8.65 -0.30 -4.40
C GLY A 16 10.06 -0.89 -4.32
N ALA A 17 10.18 -2.20 -4.14
CA ALA A 17 11.46 -2.90 -4.15
C ALA A 17 12.17 -2.77 -5.50
N ALA A 18 11.46 -2.95 -6.61
CA ALA A 18 12.01 -2.77 -7.95
C ALA A 18 12.54 -1.34 -8.17
N LEU A 19 11.80 -0.33 -7.71
CA LEU A 19 12.23 1.06 -7.73
C LEU A 19 13.53 1.26 -6.93
N LEU A 20 13.57 0.76 -5.70
CA LEU A 20 14.75 0.87 -4.83
C LEU A 20 15.97 0.16 -5.44
N ILE A 21 15.79 -1.02 -6.03
CA ILE A 21 16.86 -1.76 -6.72
C ILE A 21 17.37 -0.96 -7.93
N ALA A 22 16.46 -0.34 -8.70
CA ALA A 22 16.84 0.49 -9.85
C ALA A 22 17.73 1.67 -9.44
N TYR A 23 17.49 2.24 -8.26
CA TYR A 23 18.21 3.42 -7.74
C TYR A 23 19.19 3.09 -6.60
N ARG A 24 19.54 1.82 -6.38
CA ARG A 24 20.40 1.35 -5.28
C ARG A 24 21.76 2.06 -5.16
N ARG A 25 22.29 2.56 -6.28
CA ARG A 25 23.59 3.24 -6.33
C ARG A 25 23.58 4.63 -5.69
N ARG A 26 22.39 5.23 -5.47
CA ARG A 26 22.27 6.58 -4.92
C ARG A 26 22.54 6.66 -3.41
N SER A 27 22.23 5.61 -2.66
CA SER A 27 22.55 5.48 -1.23
C SER A 27 22.38 4.03 -0.80
N ALA A 28 23.46 3.40 -0.34
CA ALA A 28 23.43 2.03 0.15
C ALA A 28 22.61 1.90 1.43
N ALA A 29 22.69 2.89 2.34
CA ALA A 29 21.93 2.88 3.59
C ALA A 29 20.42 3.05 3.34
N ALA A 30 20.01 4.01 2.50
CA ALA A 30 18.61 4.17 2.14
C ALA A 30 18.05 2.96 1.40
N PHE A 31 18.87 2.32 0.55
CA PHE A 31 18.50 1.06 -0.11
C PHE A 31 18.24 -0.04 0.90
N GLY A 32 19.14 -0.23 1.89
CA GLY A 32 18.98 -1.25 2.94
C GLY A 32 17.69 -1.07 3.73
N TRP A 33 17.46 0.14 4.27
CA TRP A 33 16.24 0.44 5.02
C TRP A 33 14.98 0.32 4.18
N GLY A 34 15.01 0.83 2.95
CA GLY A 34 13.89 0.77 2.03
C GLY A 34 13.54 -0.66 1.60
N LEU A 35 14.55 -1.49 1.31
CA LEU A 35 14.32 -2.89 0.94
C LEU A 35 13.72 -3.68 2.11
N THR A 36 14.22 -3.48 3.34
CA THR A 36 13.64 -4.08 4.54
C THR A 36 12.18 -3.68 4.70
N ALA A 37 11.85 -2.40 4.47
CA ALA A 37 10.47 -1.93 4.49
C ALA A 37 9.60 -2.62 3.43
N CYS A 38 10.11 -2.81 2.21
CA CYS A 38 9.38 -3.51 1.16
C CYS A 38 9.13 -4.99 1.52
N VAL A 39 10.11 -5.67 2.11
CA VAL A 39 9.95 -7.05 2.61
C VAL A 39 8.84 -7.11 3.67
N LEU A 40 8.86 -6.22 4.66
CA LEU A 40 7.80 -6.13 5.67
C LEU A 40 6.44 -5.81 5.04
N GLY A 41 6.40 -4.95 4.01
CA GLY A 41 5.18 -4.65 3.26
C GLY A 41 4.62 -5.88 2.54
N VAL A 42 5.47 -6.72 1.96
CA VAL A 42 5.06 -8.01 1.37
C VAL A 42 4.47 -8.92 2.44
N PHE A 43 5.13 -9.04 3.61
CA PHE A 43 4.60 -9.83 4.72
C PHE A 43 3.27 -9.30 5.23
N ALA A 44 3.12 -7.99 5.40
CA ALA A 44 1.85 -7.38 5.79
C ALA A 44 0.74 -7.70 4.79
N SER A 45 1.03 -7.57 3.48
CA SER A 45 0.07 -7.92 2.42
C SER A 45 -0.26 -9.42 2.40
N ALA A 46 0.73 -10.29 2.62
CA ALA A 46 0.52 -11.74 2.69
C ALA A 46 -0.38 -12.11 3.88
N ILE A 47 -0.19 -11.48 5.04
CA ILE A 47 -1.07 -11.65 6.21
C ILE A 47 -2.50 -11.24 5.85
N GLY A 48 -2.70 -10.08 5.22
CA GLY A 48 -4.03 -9.62 4.82
C GLY A 48 -4.77 -10.58 3.90
N VAL A 49 -4.05 -11.28 3.01
CA VAL A 49 -4.62 -12.28 2.09
C VAL A 49 -4.86 -13.64 2.77
N LEU A 50 -3.96 -14.06 3.66
CA LEU A 50 -3.98 -15.39 4.27
C LEU A 50 -4.86 -15.45 5.53
N ALA A 51 -4.91 -14.37 6.31
CA ALA A 51 -5.61 -14.34 7.60
C ALA A 51 -7.09 -14.76 7.50
N PRO A 52 -7.90 -14.26 6.55
CA PRO A 52 -9.30 -14.70 6.43
C PRO A 52 -9.42 -16.20 6.10
N ARG A 53 -8.49 -16.72 5.29
CA ARG A 53 -8.50 -18.14 4.87
C ARG A 53 -8.09 -19.06 6.02
N LEU A 54 -7.06 -18.69 6.77
CA LEU A 54 -6.59 -19.43 7.93
C LEU A 54 -7.63 -19.40 9.07
N SER A 55 -8.26 -18.26 9.31
CA SER A 55 -9.30 -18.12 10.31
C SER A 55 -10.53 -18.98 9.97
N ALA A 56 -10.93 -19.07 8.70
CA ALA A 56 -12.03 -19.93 8.26
C ALA A 56 -11.69 -21.40 8.41
N LEU A 57 -10.46 -21.82 8.10
CA LEU A 57 -9.99 -23.19 8.23
C LEU A 57 -9.95 -23.61 9.72
N ASP A 58 -9.41 -22.77 10.57
CA ASP A 58 -9.35 -22.99 12.02
C ASP A 58 -10.74 -23.08 12.65
N ALA A 59 -11.69 -22.25 12.20
CA ALA A 59 -13.08 -22.31 12.64
C ALA A 59 -13.71 -23.67 12.29
N ALA A 60 -13.43 -24.19 11.09
CA ALA A 60 -13.95 -25.48 10.63
C ALA A 60 -13.31 -26.67 11.41
N LEU A 61 -12.01 -26.57 11.75
CA LEU A 61 -11.28 -27.67 12.40
C LEU A 61 -11.42 -27.68 13.93
N ALA A 62 -11.43 -26.51 14.57
CA ALA A 62 -11.40 -26.40 16.02
C ALA A 62 -12.80 -26.28 16.67
N GLY A 63 -13.88 -26.21 15.88
CA GLY A 63 -15.22 -25.96 16.41
C GLY A 63 -15.32 -24.63 17.18
N ALA A 64 -14.43 -23.68 16.89
CA ALA A 64 -14.35 -22.42 17.59
C ALA A 64 -15.62 -21.61 17.31
N GLY A 65 -16.31 -21.17 18.38
CA GLY A 65 -17.44 -20.27 18.25
C GLY A 65 -17.06 -18.95 17.57
N LEU A 66 -18.09 -18.20 17.11
CA LEU A 66 -17.91 -16.92 16.41
C LEU A 66 -16.96 -15.93 17.12
N GLU A 67 -16.97 -15.91 18.47
CA GLU A 67 -16.09 -15.05 19.26
C GLU A 67 -14.61 -15.41 19.09
N GLY A 68 -14.26 -16.70 19.06
CA GLY A 68 -12.89 -17.16 18.85
C GLY A 68 -12.35 -16.79 17.45
N VAL A 69 -13.21 -16.89 16.43
CA VAL A 69 -12.86 -16.47 15.06
C VAL A 69 -12.60 -14.96 15.00
N ARG A 70 -13.47 -14.17 15.63
CA ARG A 70 -13.36 -12.71 15.66
C ARG A 70 -12.08 -12.25 16.35
N ALA A 71 -11.77 -12.79 17.53
CA ALA A 71 -10.55 -12.46 18.26
C ALA A 71 -9.28 -12.76 17.45
N ARG A 72 -9.27 -13.85 16.66
CA ARG A 72 -8.14 -14.18 15.78
C ARG A 72 -8.04 -13.23 14.60
N MET A 73 -9.16 -12.86 13.96
CA MET A 73 -9.15 -11.89 12.88
C MET A 73 -8.63 -10.53 13.37
N ASP A 74 -9.03 -10.09 14.55
CA ASP A 74 -8.53 -8.86 15.17
C ASP A 74 -7.01 -8.95 15.44
N ALA A 75 -6.52 -10.08 15.93
CA ALA A 75 -5.08 -10.28 16.15
C ALA A 75 -4.28 -10.23 14.84
N TRP A 76 -4.79 -10.84 13.75
CA TRP A 76 -4.16 -10.77 12.44
C TRP A 76 -4.19 -9.35 11.87
N ALA A 77 -5.28 -8.61 12.04
CA ALA A 77 -5.38 -7.21 11.62
C ALA A 77 -4.35 -6.33 12.36
N VAL A 78 -4.21 -6.50 13.67
CA VAL A 78 -3.18 -5.80 14.46
C VAL A 78 -1.78 -6.12 13.95
N ALA A 79 -1.48 -7.39 13.66
CA ALA A 79 -0.19 -7.79 13.12
C ALA A 79 0.07 -7.17 11.74
N GLN A 80 -0.91 -7.18 10.86
CA GLN A 80 -0.83 -6.60 9.51
C GLN A 80 -0.56 -5.10 9.56
N TYR A 81 -1.37 -4.34 10.30
CA TYR A 81 -1.22 -2.89 10.40
C TYR A 81 0.04 -2.49 11.16
N GLY A 82 0.42 -3.29 12.19
CA GLY A 82 1.68 -3.11 12.90
C GLY A 82 2.90 -3.23 11.97
N LEU A 83 2.95 -4.28 11.14
CA LEU A 83 4.00 -4.45 10.13
C LEU A 83 4.01 -3.33 9.10
N LEU A 84 2.84 -2.89 8.64
CA LEU A 84 2.72 -1.77 7.70
C LEU A 84 3.24 -0.48 8.31
N LEU A 85 2.92 -0.20 9.57
CA LEU A 85 3.40 0.97 10.29
C LEU A 85 4.92 0.96 10.43
N VAL A 86 5.51 -0.18 10.80
CA VAL A 86 6.97 -0.35 10.87
C VAL A 86 7.59 -0.15 9.49
N ALA A 87 7.01 -0.72 8.44
CA ALA A 87 7.48 -0.53 7.06
C ALA A 87 7.46 0.95 6.64
N CYS A 88 6.38 1.67 6.94
CA CYS A 88 6.30 3.12 6.68
C CYS A 88 7.36 3.90 7.46
N ALA A 89 7.58 3.57 8.74
CA ALA A 89 8.61 4.20 9.56
C ALA A 89 10.02 3.98 8.97
N LEU A 90 10.31 2.76 8.51
CA LEU A 90 11.58 2.46 7.85
C LEU A 90 11.75 3.21 6.52
N LEU A 91 10.68 3.39 5.73
CA LEU A 91 10.72 4.22 4.53
C LEU A 91 10.97 5.70 4.85
N ILE A 92 10.42 6.21 5.94
CA ILE A 92 10.69 7.56 6.41
C ILE A 92 12.17 7.70 6.83
N VAL A 93 12.70 6.71 7.55
CA VAL A 93 14.13 6.67 7.89
C VAL A 93 14.97 6.62 6.61
N ALA A 94 14.65 5.72 5.68
CA ALA A 94 15.30 5.64 4.37
C ALA A 94 15.27 6.98 3.62
N ALA A 95 14.13 7.71 3.69
CA ALA A 95 13.98 9.00 3.06
C ALA A 95 14.81 10.10 3.72
N ARG A 96 15.26 9.96 4.96
CA ARG A 96 16.05 10.94 5.72
C ARG A 96 17.53 10.65 5.78
N VAL A 97 17.93 9.38 5.68
CA VAL A 97 19.34 8.95 5.75
C VAL A 97 20.11 9.44 4.52
N ASP A 98 21.38 9.83 4.70
CA ASP A 98 22.34 10.30 3.66
C ASP A 98 21.81 11.45 2.80
N ARG A 99 21.06 12.39 3.36
CA ARG A 99 20.60 13.57 2.64
C ARG A 99 21.45 14.79 2.92
N GLU A 100 22.06 15.28 1.85
CA GLU A 100 22.80 16.57 1.92
C GLU A 100 21.89 17.77 1.63
N ARG A 101 20.85 17.64 0.81
CA ARG A 101 19.98 18.77 0.39
C ARG A 101 18.52 18.36 0.22
N GLY A 102 17.63 19.11 0.86
CA GLY A 102 16.16 19.08 0.65
C GLY A 102 15.46 17.81 1.13
N THR A 103 14.38 17.97 1.88
CA THR A 103 13.52 16.86 2.29
C THR A 103 12.41 16.67 1.24
N PRO A 104 12.06 15.45 0.80
CA PRO A 104 10.90 15.20 -0.07
C PRO A 104 9.61 15.27 0.73
N LEU A 105 9.46 16.36 1.50
CA LEU A 105 8.39 16.50 2.49
C LEU A 105 7.01 16.27 1.83
N GLY A 106 6.82 16.78 0.61
CA GLY A 106 5.57 16.59 -0.13
C GLY A 106 5.24 15.12 -0.39
N TRP A 107 6.22 14.32 -0.83
CA TRP A 107 6.01 12.89 -1.06
C TRP A 107 5.81 12.10 0.23
N MET A 108 6.51 12.49 1.31
CA MET A 108 6.34 11.86 2.62
C MET A 108 4.96 12.15 3.20
N ILE A 109 4.51 13.42 3.16
CA ILE A 109 3.18 13.80 3.65
C ILE A 109 2.09 13.13 2.82
N ALA A 110 2.20 13.19 1.48
CA ALA A 110 1.22 12.55 0.61
C ALA A 110 1.16 11.03 0.85
N GLY A 111 2.32 10.37 0.97
CA GLY A 111 2.39 8.94 1.23
C GLY A 111 1.75 8.56 2.57
N LEU A 112 2.10 9.28 3.64
CA LEU A 112 1.52 9.05 4.97
C LEU A 112 0.01 9.34 5.01
N ALA A 113 -0.44 10.42 4.38
CA ALA A 113 -1.86 10.77 4.32
C ALA A 113 -2.67 9.69 3.57
N LEU A 114 -2.13 9.15 2.48
CA LEU A 114 -2.77 8.06 1.73
C LEU A 114 -2.81 6.76 2.55
N VAL A 115 -1.71 6.38 3.22
CA VAL A 115 -1.70 5.19 4.08
C VAL A 115 -2.68 5.37 5.24
N ALA A 116 -2.66 6.51 5.92
CA ALA A 116 -3.59 6.80 7.01
C ALA A 116 -5.06 6.79 6.52
N GLY A 117 -5.33 7.40 5.37
CA GLY A 117 -6.65 7.38 4.75
C GLY A 117 -7.13 5.97 4.41
N GLY A 118 -6.24 5.11 3.90
CA GLY A 118 -6.53 3.69 3.66
C GLY A 118 -6.84 2.95 4.96
N VAL A 119 -6.05 3.15 6.01
CA VAL A 119 -6.32 2.56 7.33
C VAL A 119 -7.65 3.06 7.91
N VAL A 120 -7.97 4.34 7.80
CA VAL A 120 -9.28 4.86 8.25
C VAL A 120 -10.42 4.25 7.44
N ALA A 121 -10.24 4.08 6.13
CA ALA A 121 -11.25 3.44 5.27
C ALA A 121 -11.52 1.98 5.67
N SER A 122 -10.51 1.25 6.18
CA SER A 122 -10.71 -0.14 6.64
C SER A 122 -11.64 -0.27 7.86
N PHE A 123 -11.78 0.80 8.65
CA PHE A 123 -12.72 0.84 9.77
C PHE A 123 -14.13 1.31 9.37
N ALA A 124 -14.31 1.76 8.13
CA ALA A 124 -15.61 2.21 7.65
C ALA A 124 -16.50 0.99 7.31
N HIS A 125 -17.31 0.56 8.28
CA HIS A 125 -18.32 -0.46 8.08
C HIS A 125 -19.65 0.24 7.77
N VAL A 126 -20.18 -0.04 6.57
CA VAL A 126 -21.51 0.49 6.16
C VAL A 126 -22.47 -0.68 6.13
N ASP A 127 -23.40 -0.69 7.08
CA ASP A 127 -24.53 -1.62 7.09
C ASP A 127 -25.80 -0.85 6.70
N LEU A 128 -26.36 -1.17 5.52
CA LEU A 128 -27.56 -0.54 4.97
C LEU A 128 -28.85 -1.33 5.30
N GLY A 129 -28.73 -2.35 6.16
CA GLY A 129 -29.84 -3.21 6.53
C GLY A 129 -30.12 -4.32 5.50
N SER A 130 -30.89 -5.32 5.90
CA SER A 130 -31.18 -6.53 5.13
C SER A 130 -31.93 -6.28 3.81
N GLU A 131 -32.66 -5.17 3.71
CA GLU A 131 -33.41 -4.82 2.48
C GLU A 131 -32.51 -4.39 1.32
N HIS A 132 -31.24 -3.99 1.61
CA HIS A 132 -30.29 -3.43 0.62
C HIS A 132 -29.00 -4.23 0.52
N GLU A 133 -29.04 -5.55 0.68
CA GLU A 133 -27.88 -6.45 0.68
C GLU A 133 -26.94 -6.25 -0.54
N ARG A 134 -27.52 -6.07 -1.74
CA ARG A 134 -26.72 -5.80 -2.97
C ARG A 134 -25.99 -4.47 -2.91
N LEU A 135 -26.61 -3.43 -2.37
CA LEU A 135 -25.97 -2.12 -2.22
C LEU A 135 -24.89 -2.18 -1.17
N THR A 136 -25.12 -2.83 -0.04
CA THR A 136 -24.11 -3.07 1.01
C THR A 136 -22.88 -3.77 0.44
N THR A 137 -23.08 -4.81 -0.37
CA THR A 137 -21.98 -5.54 -1.04
C THR A 137 -21.19 -4.63 -2.00
N ILE A 138 -21.88 -3.83 -2.82
CA ILE A 138 -21.21 -2.92 -3.77
C ILE A 138 -20.39 -1.86 -3.02
N VAL A 139 -20.99 -1.26 -1.97
CA VAL A 139 -20.31 -0.26 -1.15
C VAL A 139 -19.10 -0.86 -0.44
N ALA A 140 -19.19 -2.07 0.12
CA ALA A 140 -18.09 -2.76 0.76
C ALA A 140 -16.94 -3.03 -0.23
N ILE A 141 -17.24 -3.45 -1.47
CA ILE A 141 -16.23 -3.64 -2.52
C ILE A 141 -15.57 -2.32 -2.89
N LEU A 142 -16.33 -1.23 -3.01
CA LEU A 142 -15.79 0.09 -3.30
C LEU A 142 -14.86 0.59 -2.20
N ILE A 143 -15.28 0.48 -0.94
CA ILE A 143 -14.46 0.86 0.22
C ILE A 143 -13.16 0.05 0.24
N GLY A 144 -13.22 -1.28 0.11
CA GLY A 144 -12.03 -2.14 0.05
C GLY A 144 -11.12 -1.82 -1.13
N THR A 145 -11.68 -1.43 -2.28
CA THR A 145 -10.87 -0.99 -3.44
C THR A 145 -10.13 0.31 -3.14
N VAL A 146 -10.81 1.28 -2.54
CA VAL A 146 -10.21 2.56 -2.14
C VAL A 146 -9.14 2.36 -1.08
N GLU A 147 -9.40 1.51 -0.08
CA GLU A 147 -8.45 1.13 0.97
C GLU A 147 -7.14 0.60 0.38
N VAL A 148 -7.23 -0.47 -0.43
CA VAL A 148 -6.04 -1.11 -1.04
C VAL A 148 -5.30 -0.15 -1.97
N ALA A 149 -6.03 0.63 -2.77
CA ALA A 149 -5.43 1.61 -3.66
C ALA A 149 -4.72 2.74 -2.88
N ALA A 150 -5.35 3.28 -1.83
CA ALA A 150 -4.77 4.33 -1.01
C ALA A 150 -3.51 3.85 -0.28
N MET A 151 -3.57 2.68 0.37
CA MET A 151 -2.40 2.10 1.04
C MET A 151 -1.26 1.80 0.06
N GLY A 152 -1.57 1.21 -1.09
CA GLY A 152 -0.59 0.86 -2.11
C GLY A 152 0.09 2.09 -2.73
N LEU A 153 -0.69 3.10 -3.11
CA LEU A 153 -0.16 4.36 -3.64
C LEU A 153 0.63 5.14 -2.59
N GLY A 154 0.16 5.14 -1.34
CA GLY A 154 0.85 5.77 -0.22
C GLY A 154 2.21 5.12 0.03
N PHE A 155 2.28 3.79 0.03
CA PHE A 155 3.52 3.04 0.15
C PHE A 155 4.50 3.35 -0.99
N LEU A 156 4.03 3.36 -2.24
CA LEU A 156 4.83 3.73 -3.40
C LEU A 156 5.34 5.18 -3.33
N ALA A 157 4.50 6.12 -2.86
CA ALA A 157 4.91 7.50 -2.66
C ALA A 157 6.04 7.63 -1.62
N LEU A 158 6.01 6.83 -0.56
CA LEU A 158 7.10 6.75 0.42
C LEU A 158 8.38 6.14 -0.19
N CYS A 159 8.26 5.12 -1.05
CA CYS A 159 9.40 4.57 -1.79
C CYS A 159 10.02 5.62 -2.73
N VAL A 160 9.20 6.39 -3.44
CA VAL A 160 9.66 7.53 -4.25
C VAL A 160 10.34 8.57 -3.37
N ALA A 161 9.78 8.90 -2.20
CA ALA A 161 10.40 9.81 -1.23
C ALA A 161 11.79 9.33 -0.79
N ALA A 162 11.98 8.02 -0.59
CA ALA A 162 13.27 7.44 -0.21
C ALA A 162 14.36 7.62 -1.26
N VAL A 163 14.00 7.72 -2.55
CA VAL A 163 14.95 7.76 -3.67
C VAL A 163 15.05 9.14 -4.34
N ALA A 164 13.99 9.98 -4.21
CA ALA A 164 13.91 11.30 -4.83
C ALA A 164 14.94 12.30 -4.26
N HIS A 165 15.35 13.26 -5.09
CA HIS A 165 16.22 14.40 -4.72
C HIS A 165 17.60 14.01 -4.16
N ARG A 166 18.13 12.84 -4.54
CA ARG A 166 19.51 12.43 -4.23
C ARG A 166 20.41 12.80 -5.40
N ALA A 167 21.40 13.63 -5.14
CA ALA A 167 22.40 13.98 -6.14
C ALA A 167 23.23 12.74 -6.51
N HIS A 168 23.04 12.23 -7.72
CA HIS A 168 23.95 11.25 -8.33
C HIS A 168 23.85 11.38 -9.85
N ASP A 169 25.02 11.45 -10.48
CA ASP A 169 25.15 11.64 -11.92
C ASP A 169 25.13 10.26 -12.64
N ASP A 170 24.02 9.52 -12.46
CA ASP A 170 23.85 8.20 -13.07
C ASP A 170 23.09 8.25 -14.41
N GLY A 171 22.84 9.44 -14.94
CA GLY A 171 22.13 9.65 -16.22
C GLY A 171 20.66 9.19 -16.21
N ARG A 172 20.14 8.73 -15.08
CA ARG A 172 18.74 8.29 -14.94
C ARG A 172 17.83 9.46 -14.57
N GLN A 173 16.65 9.45 -15.15
CA GLN A 173 15.62 10.43 -14.84
C GLN A 173 15.27 10.43 -13.34
N GLU A 174 14.95 11.60 -12.80
CA GLU A 174 14.55 11.70 -11.40
C GLU A 174 13.27 10.89 -11.14
N PRO A 175 13.24 10.04 -10.09
CA PRO A 175 12.09 9.17 -9.81
C PRO A 175 10.80 9.95 -9.61
N ALA A 176 10.87 11.16 -9.05
CA ALA A 176 9.72 12.04 -8.88
C ALA A 176 9.15 12.52 -10.21
N GLU A 177 10.00 12.77 -11.20
CA GLU A 177 9.59 13.19 -12.54
C GLU A 177 8.99 12.02 -13.32
N LEU A 178 9.58 10.84 -13.19
CA LEU A 178 9.04 9.60 -13.76
C LEU A 178 7.67 9.27 -13.18
N ALA A 179 7.49 9.37 -11.86
CA ALA A 179 6.20 9.17 -11.21
C ALA A 179 5.14 10.18 -11.69
N ARG A 180 5.50 11.46 -11.84
CA ARG A 180 4.59 12.49 -12.38
C ARG A 180 4.21 12.20 -13.83
N ARG A 181 5.15 11.78 -14.67
CA ARG A 181 4.88 11.40 -16.07
C ARG A 181 3.94 10.21 -16.14
N LEU A 182 4.18 9.15 -15.36
CA LEU A 182 3.29 7.99 -15.31
C LEU A 182 1.89 8.37 -14.85
N ALA A 183 1.77 9.18 -13.80
CA ALA A 183 0.47 9.67 -13.32
C ALA A 183 -0.26 10.50 -14.38
N SER A 184 0.44 11.40 -15.09
CA SER A 184 -0.16 12.22 -16.14
C SER A 184 -0.58 11.40 -17.35
N THR A 185 0.19 10.37 -17.72
CA THR A 185 -0.15 9.45 -18.80
C THR A 185 -1.37 8.62 -18.46
N ALA A 186 -1.41 8.04 -17.25
CA ALA A 186 -2.55 7.29 -16.75
C ALA A 186 -3.83 8.15 -16.74
N TRP A 187 -3.71 9.41 -16.30
CA TRP A 187 -4.83 10.36 -16.30
C TRP A 187 -5.33 10.66 -17.71
N ARG A 188 -4.42 10.90 -18.67
CA ARG A 188 -4.79 11.12 -20.08
C ARG A 188 -5.52 9.92 -20.67
N THR A 189 -4.96 8.71 -20.50
CA THR A 189 -5.58 7.46 -20.97
C THR A 189 -6.99 7.27 -20.38
N TYR A 190 -7.14 7.55 -19.08
CA TYR A 190 -8.45 7.48 -18.42
C TYR A 190 -9.46 8.48 -19.00
N THR A 191 -9.04 9.73 -19.23
CA THR A 191 -9.92 10.78 -19.80
C THR A 191 -10.31 10.49 -21.24
N GLU A 192 -9.37 10.01 -22.07
CA GLU A 192 -9.61 9.61 -23.46
C GLU A 192 -10.57 8.42 -23.56
N THR A 193 -10.39 7.40 -22.70
CA THR A 193 -11.29 6.22 -22.66
C THR A 193 -12.71 6.63 -22.26
N ARG A 194 -12.85 7.65 -21.40
CA ARG A 194 -14.16 8.16 -20.98
C ARG A 194 -14.82 9.04 -22.05
N ALA A 195 -14.04 9.80 -22.80
CA ALA A 195 -14.55 10.65 -23.89
C ALA A 195 -15.02 9.82 -25.10
N GLY A 196 -14.35 8.71 -25.41
CA GLY A 196 -14.71 7.82 -26.52
C GLY A 196 -15.95 6.93 -26.26
N LYS A 197 -16.53 6.98 -25.06
CA LYS A 197 -17.76 6.23 -24.69
C LYS A 197 -19.02 7.11 -24.70
N ARG A 198 -18.93 8.37 -25.10
CA ARG A 198 -20.05 9.28 -25.33
C ARG A 198 -20.33 9.42 -26.81
#